data_d27022296d53bbd339a23c733cc640c4
#
_entry.id   d27022296d53bbd339a23c733cc640c4
#
_cell.length_a   1.000
_cell.length_b   1.000
_cell.length_c   1.000
_cell.angle_alpha   90.00
_cell.angle_beta   90.00
_cell.angle_gamma   90.00
#
_symmetry.space_group_name_H-M   'P 1'
#
loop_
_entity.id
_entity.type
_entity.pdbx_description
1 polymer ?
#
loop_
_entity_poly.entity_id
_entity_poly.type
_entity_poly.pdbx_seq_one_letter_code
_entity_poly.pdbx_strand_id
1 'polypeptide(L)'
;MKMRRALAAIMAAVMGLSLAGCGSSAGTDSTAAANGAAAADDGKVVINFFHRWPNDPKNSMFKELVQEYMDENPNVVINMDCILNDQYKEKIRMVVSTDEVPDIFSSWSGTFAQEMIASGNVASLNDMYESDKDWSSQIAPASVEKFTFDGQIYGVPWSQDGKVFYYNKKVFEENNISVPTTWDEFITVLDKLKAAGYETPIIAGLSDGFESLHYLGTMNQRMIDPETLAKDYDPATGEFTDPGYTEVLKKWQQLTSYMGETSTAINHETARNTYFATGEAPIMYMQFAEIPMLEKSLPDDFEYGFFNFPAFEDGKGDPKELTGAPEGFMISNKAKNPEECQKFLKWLVSKKGGAALTTQCGDISSVAGAVDETNALPAQLEAMDIIKNASKLTPWFDNACDPGVYTVYQQVAQAIATGDETPESGMQEVQQAAASLH
;
A
#
# COMPACT_ATOMS: atom_id res chain seq x y z
N MET A 1 -28.13 35.22 36.53
CA MET A 1 -29.50 35.79 36.28
C MET A 1 -29.36 36.91 35.29
N LYS A 2 -30.16 36.91 34.21
CA LYS A 2 -30.22 37.87 33.09
C LYS A 2 -28.96 37.91 32.20
N MET A 3 -28.95 37.25 31.05
CA MET A 3 -29.45 37.66 29.75
C MET A 3 -29.58 36.46 28.80
N ARG A 4 -30.75 35.90 28.78
CA ARG A 4 -31.25 35.08 27.66
C ARG A 4 -32.38 35.89 27.01
N ARG A 5 -32.46 35.83 25.71
CA ARG A 5 -33.49 36.39 24.79
C ARG A 5 -33.01 37.58 23.97
N ALA A 6 -32.61 37.29 22.75
CA ALA A 6 -33.04 37.95 21.52
C ALA A 6 -32.21 37.41 20.35
N LEU A 7 -32.82 36.60 19.52
CA LEU A 7 -32.68 36.55 18.05
C LEU A 7 -33.41 35.30 17.55
N ALA A 8 -34.70 35.38 17.59
CA ALA A 8 -35.60 34.59 16.75
C ALA A 8 -36.53 35.61 16.10
N ALA A 9 -36.42 35.76 14.81
CA ALA A 9 -37.35 36.29 13.85
C ALA A 9 -36.60 37.04 12.75
N ILE A 10 -36.43 36.39 11.61
CA ILE A 10 -36.60 36.90 10.23
C ILE A 10 -36.47 35.64 9.35
N MET A 11 -37.59 34.98 9.18
CA MET A 11 -37.90 34.11 8.06
C MET A 11 -39.31 34.46 7.63
N ALA A 12 -39.44 35.03 6.49
CA ALA A 12 -40.54 34.87 5.54
C ALA A 12 -40.65 36.06 4.58
N ALA A 13 -40.97 35.72 3.39
CA ALA A 13 -41.41 36.57 2.28
C ALA A 13 -40.31 37.17 1.40
N VAL A 14 -40.07 36.57 0.23
CA VAL A 14 -40.54 37.07 -1.07
C VAL A 14 -40.50 35.92 -2.09
N MET A 15 -41.66 35.35 -2.41
CA MET A 15 -41.96 34.73 -3.72
C MET A 15 -42.58 35.78 -4.59
N GLY A 16 -42.15 35.86 -5.83
CA GLY A 16 -42.96 36.54 -6.84
C GLY A 16 -42.19 37.05 -8.05
N LEU A 17 -42.33 36.31 -9.15
CA LEU A 17 -42.37 36.73 -10.55
C LEU A 17 -41.40 37.76 -11.13
N SER A 18 -40.68 37.38 -12.18
CA SER A 18 -40.92 37.89 -13.53
C SER A 18 -40.03 37.25 -14.59
N LEU A 19 -40.66 36.87 -15.68
CA LEU A 19 -40.09 36.42 -16.96
C LEU A 19 -39.47 37.57 -17.74
N ALA A 20 -38.55 37.20 -18.61
CA ALA A 20 -38.15 37.81 -19.88
C ALA A 20 -37.10 38.92 -19.88
N GLY A 21 -36.02 38.67 -20.62
CA GLY A 21 -35.08 39.68 -21.11
C GLY A 21 -33.78 39.06 -21.64
N CYS A 22 -33.70 38.88 -22.98
CA CYS A 22 -32.44 38.60 -23.70
C CYS A 22 -31.41 39.70 -23.52
N GLY A 23 -30.11 39.32 -23.46
CA GLY A 23 -29.02 40.29 -23.65
C GLY A 23 -27.65 39.72 -23.26
N SER A 24 -26.80 39.57 -24.26
CA SER A 24 -25.41 39.14 -24.29
C SER A 24 -24.47 39.80 -23.26
N SER A 25 -23.53 39.04 -22.73
CA SER A 25 -22.06 39.10 -22.88
C SER A 25 -21.28 38.78 -21.62
N ALA A 26 -20.33 37.84 -21.82
CA ALA A 26 -18.99 37.71 -21.25
C ALA A 26 -18.80 37.60 -19.74
N GLY A 27 -18.27 36.48 -19.31
CA GLY A 27 -17.35 36.46 -18.20
C GLY A 27 -17.32 35.20 -17.36
N THR A 28 -16.35 34.39 -17.64
CA THR A 28 -15.62 33.44 -16.76
C THR A 28 -16.41 32.36 -16.03
N ASP A 29 -16.37 31.22 -16.66
CA ASP A 29 -16.79 29.92 -16.19
C ASP A 29 -15.72 29.21 -15.35
N SER A 30 -16.16 28.60 -14.25
CA SER A 30 -15.49 27.48 -13.66
C SER A 30 -16.54 26.41 -13.36
N THR A 31 -16.90 25.65 -14.37
CA THR A 31 -17.64 24.41 -14.24
C THR A 31 -16.74 23.28 -14.76
N ALA A 32 -16.26 22.44 -13.84
CA ALA A 32 -15.70 21.13 -14.20
C ALA A 32 -16.83 20.31 -14.84
N ALA A 33 -16.89 20.30 -16.15
CA ALA A 33 -17.74 19.42 -16.92
C ALA A 33 -17.03 18.07 -17.06
N ALA A 34 -17.65 17.04 -16.53
CA ALA A 34 -17.36 15.66 -16.90
C ALA A 34 -17.69 15.50 -18.39
N ASN A 35 -16.69 15.60 -19.24
CA ASN A 35 -16.79 15.24 -20.66
C ASN A 35 -16.43 13.78 -20.85
N GLY A 36 -17.38 12.88 -20.63
CA GLY A 36 -17.43 11.60 -21.31
C GLY A 36 -17.80 11.83 -22.78
N ALA A 37 -16.89 12.34 -23.59
CA ALA A 37 -17.04 12.29 -25.03
C ALA A 37 -16.74 10.85 -25.48
N ALA A 38 -17.77 10.09 -25.82
CA ALA A 38 -17.61 8.92 -26.67
C ALA A 38 -16.93 9.40 -27.96
N ALA A 39 -15.63 9.12 -28.10
CA ALA A 39 -14.91 9.33 -29.34
C ALA A 39 -15.61 8.50 -30.41
N ALA A 40 -15.91 9.11 -31.56
CA ALA A 40 -16.39 8.40 -32.71
C ALA A 40 -15.44 7.23 -33.03
N ASP A 41 -16.01 6.09 -33.34
CA ASP A 41 -15.29 4.86 -33.73
C ASP A 41 -14.60 5.12 -35.10
N ASP A 42 -13.38 5.66 -35.04
CA ASP A 42 -12.50 5.90 -36.19
C ASP A 42 -11.82 4.59 -36.64
N GLY A 43 -12.31 3.42 -36.22
CA GLY A 43 -11.69 2.11 -36.44
C GLY A 43 -10.44 1.89 -35.58
N LYS A 44 -10.21 2.74 -34.60
CA LYS A 44 -9.12 2.58 -33.63
C LYS A 44 -9.53 1.64 -32.49
N VAL A 45 -8.56 0.92 -31.97
CA VAL A 45 -8.69 0.11 -30.75
C VAL A 45 -8.61 1.05 -29.55
N VAL A 46 -9.66 1.07 -28.72
CA VAL A 46 -9.70 1.90 -27.52
C VAL A 46 -9.52 1.00 -26.30
N ILE A 47 -8.65 1.40 -25.39
CA ILE A 47 -8.38 0.77 -24.08
C ILE A 47 -8.65 1.82 -22.99
N ASN A 48 -9.49 1.49 -22.01
CA ASN A 48 -9.70 2.29 -20.82
C ASN A 48 -8.83 1.73 -19.69
N PHE A 49 -7.82 2.49 -19.28
CA PHE A 49 -6.85 2.14 -18.26
C PHE A 49 -7.08 2.97 -17.00
N PHE A 50 -7.39 2.31 -15.87
CA PHE A 50 -7.68 2.96 -14.60
C PHE A 50 -6.67 2.56 -13.53
N HIS A 51 -6.00 3.55 -12.92
CA HIS A 51 -4.98 3.30 -11.90
C HIS A 51 -5.09 4.23 -10.68
N ARG A 52 -4.39 3.89 -9.59
CA ARG A 52 -4.46 4.55 -8.29
C ARG A 52 -3.40 5.62 -8.01
N TRP A 53 -2.61 6.00 -8.99
CA TRP A 53 -1.47 6.92 -8.81
C TRP A 53 -1.67 8.25 -9.54
N PRO A 54 -2.49 9.19 -8.99
CA PRO A 54 -2.70 10.49 -9.61
C PRO A 54 -1.53 11.46 -9.42
N ASN A 55 -0.61 11.16 -8.49
CA ASN A 55 0.49 12.04 -8.13
C ASN A 55 1.79 11.68 -8.85
N ASP A 56 2.65 12.67 -9.05
CA ASP A 56 3.99 12.47 -9.59
C ASP A 56 4.92 11.84 -8.53
N PRO A 57 5.94 11.10 -8.96
CA PRO A 57 6.36 10.91 -10.37
C PRO A 57 5.58 9.84 -11.16
N LYS A 58 4.80 8.97 -10.48
CA LYS A 58 4.12 7.82 -11.14
C LYS A 58 3.14 8.25 -12.22
N ASN A 59 2.37 9.30 -11.99
CA ASN A 59 1.40 9.78 -12.98
C ASN A 59 2.10 10.24 -14.28
N SER A 60 3.18 11.00 -14.16
CA SER A 60 3.96 11.45 -15.32
C SER A 60 4.60 10.28 -16.04
N MET A 61 5.20 9.33 -15.33
CA MET A 61 5.77 8.12 -15.90
C MET A 61 4.72 7.30 -16.69
N PHE A 62 3.51 7.09 -16.13
CA PHE A 62 2.46 6.39 -16.87
C PHE A 62 2.04 7.14 -18.13
N LYS A 63 1.91 8.48 -18.07
CA LYS A 63 1.58 9.29 -19.24
C LYS A 63 2.63 9.14 -20.34
N GLU A 64 3.89 9.17 -19.97
CA GLU A 64 5.01 8.99 -20.91
C GLU A 64 4.98 7.59 -21.55
N LEU A 65 4.87 6.54 -20.74
CA LEU A 65 4.82 5.17 -21.25
C LEU A 65 3.57 4.89 -22.10
N VAL A 66 2.41 5.39 -21.70
CA VAL A 66 1.16 5.26 -22.48
C VAL A 66 1.28 6.01 -23.81
N GLN A 67 1.84 7.22 -23.82
CA GLN A 67 2.05 7.98 -25.05
C GLN A 67 3.02 7.27 -25.98
N GLU A 68 4.11 6.74 -25.44
CA GLU A 68 5.09 6.00 -26.22
C GLU A 68 4.48 4.74 -26.85
N TYR A 69 3.68 3.98 -26.09
CA TYR A 69 2.95 2.84 -26.64
C TYR A 69 2.02 3.24 -27.78
N MET A 70 1.27 4.33 -27.64
CA MET A 70 0.39 4.84 -28.70
C MET A 70 1.17 5.33 -29.92
N ASP A 71 2.35 5.92 -29.75
CA ASP A 71 3.20 6.35 -30.85
C ASP A 71 3.76 5.14 -31.64
N GLU A 72 4.09 4.04 -30.94
CA GLU A 72 4.48 2.77 -31.55
C GLU A 72 3.28 2.02 -32.19
N ASN A 73 2.04 2.28 -31.72
CA ASN A 73 0.82 1.61 -32.16
C ASN A 73 -0.27 2.64 -32.53
N PRO A 74 -0.17 3.32 -33.68
CA PRO A 74 -1.02 4.48 -34.03
C PRO A 74 -2.52 4.15 -34.23
N ASN A 75 -2.85 2.87 -34.30
CA ASN A 75 -4.24 2.37 -34.32
C ASN A 75 -4.82 2.18 -32.89
N VAL A 76 -4.04 2.38 -31.84
CA VAL A 76 -4.46 2.23 -30.45
C VAL A 76 -4.65 3.58 -29.79
N VAL A 77 -5.70 3.71 -29.00
CA VAL A 77 -5.96 4.86 -28.11
C VAL A 77 -6.14 4.34 -26.70
N ILE A 78 -5.32 4.82 -25.76
CA ILE A 78 -5.44 4.49 -24.33
C ILE A 78 -5.99 5.69 -23.59
N ASN A 79 -7.21 5.56 -23.09
CA ASN A 79 -7.83 6.52 -22.18
C ASN A 79 -7.38 6.18 -20.75
N MET A 80 -6.50 6.99 -20.20
CA MET A 80 -6.00 6.79 -18.85
C MET A 80 -6.75 7.65 -17.86
N ASP A 81 -7.28 7.04 -16.79
CA ASP A 81 -7.91 7.72 -15.65
C ASP A 81 -7.26 7.26 -14.35
N CYS A 82 -7.22 8.14 -13.35
CA CYS A 82 -6.61 7.84 -12.06
C CYS A 82 -7.26 8.59 -10.92
N ILE A 83 -7.22 7.96 -9.72
CA ILE A 83 -7.76 8.54 -8.49
C ILE A 83 -6.97 7.98 -7.30
N LEU A 84 -6.90 8.71 -6.18
CA LEU A 84 -6.05 8.34 -5.05
C LEU A 84 -6.61 7.15 -4.27
N ASN A 85 -5.73 6.28 -3.82
CA ASN A 85 -5.87 5.09 -2.95
C ASN A 85 -7.27 4.72 -2.45
N ASP A 86 -7.77 5.36 -1.38
CA ASP A 86 -9.02 4.94 -0.74
C ASP A 86 -10.23 5.17 -1.65
N GLN A 87 -10.27 6.31 -2.32
CA GLN A 87 -11.29 6.60 -3.33
C GLN A 87 -11.19 5.62 -4.52
N TYR A 88 -9.97 5.17 -4.85
CA TYR A 88 -9.77 4.14 -5.88
C TYR A 88 -10.37 2.81 -5.45
N LYS A 89 -10.08 2.36 -4.23
CA LYS A 89 -10.63 1.11 -3.67
C LYS A 89 -12.16 1.11 -3.69
N GLU A 90 -12.76 2.21 -3.25
CA GLU A 90 -14.23 2.37 -3.28
C GLU A 90 -14.78 2.34 -4.70
N LYS A 91 -14.20 3.12 -5.62
CA LYS A 91 -14.67 3.23 -7.00
C LYS A 91 -14.53 1.90 -7.74
N ILE A 92 -13.40 1.21 -7.64
CA ILE A 92 -13.21 -0.05 -8.37
C ILE A 92 -14.13 -1.16 -7.84
N ARG A 93 -14.35 -1.26 -6.51
CA ARG A 93 -15.33 -2.19 -5.93
C ARG A 93 -16.75 -1.96 -6.46
N MET A 94 -17.15 -0.69 -6.63
CA MET A 94 -18.47 -0.37 -7.18
C MET A 94 -18.60 -0.77 -8.64
N VAL A 95 -17.57 -0.50 -9.47
CA VAL A 95 -17.70 -0.67 -10.93
C VAL A 95 -17.29 -2.05 -11.43
N VAL A 96 -16.47 -2.80 -10.67
CA VAL A 96 -15.98 -4.12 -11.10
C VAL A 96 -17.11 -5.11 -11.38
N SER A 97 -18.24 -4.99 -10.71
CA SER A 97 -19.42 -5.84 -10.90
C SER A 97 -20.38 -5.33 -11.99
N THR A 98 -20.06 -4.23 -12.68
CA THR A 98 -20.91 -3.58 -13.67
C THR A 98 -20.32 -3.64 -15.08
N ASP A 99 -21.07 -3.14 -16.07
CA ASP A 99 -20.57 -3.00 -17.44
C ASP A 99 -19.65 -1.78 -17.62
N GLU A 100 -19.48 -0.95 -16.58
CA GLU A 100 -18.62 0.23 -16.57
C GLU A 100 -17.19 -0.10 -16.07
N VAL A 101 -16.89 -1.38 -15.80
CA VAL A 101 -15.55 -1.81 -15.41
C VAL A 101 -14.52 -1.40 -16.49
N PRO A 102 -13.40 -0.77 -16.11
CA PRO A 102 -12.32 -0.44 -17.06
C PRO A 102 -11.74 -1.70 -17.72
N ASP A 103 -11.21 -1.55 -18.94
CA ASP A 103 -10.57 -2.67 -19.65
C ASP A 103 -9.34 -3.21 -18.88
N ILE A 104 -8.53 -2.28 -18.33
CA ILE A 104 -7.38 -2.57 -17.49
C ILE A 104 -7.48 -1.73 -16.21
N PHE A 105 -7.19 -2.33 -15.07
CA PHE A 105 -7.18 -1.62 -13.80
C PHE A 105 -6.09 -2.11 -12.86
N SER A 106 -5.56 -1.22 -12.00
CA SER A 106 -4.57 -1.58 -11.00
C SER A 106 -5.20 -2.38 -9.85
N SER A 107 -4.44 -3.29 -9.24
CA SER A 107 -4.89 -4.08 -8.10
C SER A 107 -3.74 -4.33 -7.13
N TRP A 108 -4.08 -4.35 -5.84
CA TRP A 108 -3.27 -5.05 -4.85
C TRP A 108 -3.49 -6.55 -5.00
N SER A 109 -2.52 -7.33 -4.56
CA SER A 109 -2.63 -8.79 -4.47
C SER A 109 -3.40 -9.22 -3.21
N GLY A 110 -3.58 -10.53 -3.01
CA GLY A 110 -4.24 -11.08 -1.82
C GLY A 110 -5.75 -10.91 -1.82
N THR A 111 -6.34 -10.64 -0.67
CA THR A 111 -7.80 -10.56 -0.49
C THR A 111 -8.45 -9.51 -1.38
N PHE A 112 -7.80 -8.37 -1.59
CA PHE A 112 -8.31 -7.36 -2.52
C PHE A 112 -8.45 -7.90 -3.95
N ALA A 113 -7.44 -8.65 -4.43
CA ALA A 113 -7.53 -9.30 -5.73
C ALA A 113 -8.66 -10.34 -5.77
N GLN A 114 -8.83 -11.12 -4.70
CA GLN A 114 -9.92 -12.10 -4.58
C GLN A 114 -11.30 -11.43 -4.66
N GLU A 115 -11.49 -10.29 -4.00
CA GLU A 115 -12.74 -9.52 -4.10
C GLU A 115 -13.05 -9.12 -5.54
N MET A 116 -12.03 -8.63 -6.27
CA MET A 116 -12.20 -8.27 -7.68
C MET A 116 -12.58 -9.49 -8.52
N ILE A 117 -11.90 -10.63 -8.32
CA ILE A 117 -12.14 -11.89 -9.03
C ILE A 117 -13.55 -12.43 -8.71
N ALA A 118 -13.99 -12.35 -7.46
CA ALA A 118 -15.32 -12.79 -7.01
C ALA A 118 -16.47 -12.05 -7.72
N SER A 119 -16.24 -10.86 -8.29
CA SER A 119 -17.20 -10.17 -9.15
C SER A 119 -17.58 -10.94 -10.41
N GLY A 120 -16.75 -11.90 -10.82
CA GLY A 120 -16.90 -12.66 -12.07
C GLY A 120 -16.53 -11.88 -13.34
N ASN A 121 -16.00 -10.65 -13.21
CA ASN A 121 -15.68 -9.78 -14.35
C ASN A 121 -14.17 -9.59 -14.60
N VAL A 122 -13.32 -10.39 -13.95
CA VAL A 122 -11.86 -10.40 -14.18
C VAL A 122 -11.49 -11.57 -15.06
N ALA A 123 -10.69 -11.31 -16.08
CA ALA A 123 -10.24 -12.34 -17.03
C ALA A 123 -9.10 -13.19 -16.45
N SER A 124 -9.14 -14.51 -16.70
CA SER A 124 -7.96 -15.36 -16.53
C SER A 124 -6.90 -15.01 -17.58
N LEU A 125 -5.65 -14.94 -17.16
CA LEU A 125 -4.50 -14.60 -18.00
C LEU A 125 -3.58 -15.79 -18.29
N ASN A 126 -4.00 -17.02 -18.01
CA ASN A 126 -3.18 -18.21 -18.23
C ASN A 126 -2.65 -18.29 -19.66
N ASP A 127 -3.53 -18.08 -20.66
CA ASP A 127 -3.14 -18.12 -22.07
C ASP A 127 -2.09 -17.04 -22.40
N MET A 128 -2.19 -15.85 -21.80
CA MET A 128 -1.21 -14.78 -21.95
C MET A 128 0.17 -15.19 -21.43
N TYR A 129 0.23 -15.86 -20.28
CA TYR A 129 1.47 -16.35 -19.67
C TYR A 129 2.03 -17.59 -20.38
N GLU A 130 1.17 -18.44 -20.94
CA GLU A 130 1.56 -19.66 -21.64
C GLU A 130 2.04 -19.37 -23.06
N SER A 131 1.41 -18.46 -23.77
CA SER A 131 1.71 -18.12 -25.16
C SER A 131 3.01 -17.36 -25.37
N ASP A 132 3.56 -16.76 -24.30
CA ASP A 132 4.76 -15.92 -24.39
C ASP A 132 5.70 -16.21 -23.19
N LYS A 133 6.43 -17.32 -23.31
CA LYS A 133 7.35 -17.76 -22.26
C LYS A 133 8.57 -16.85 -22.10
N ASP A 134 8.98 -16.16 -23.17
CA ASP A 134 10.11 -15.23 -23.13
C ASP A 134 9.77 -14.01 -22.26
N TRP A 135 8.54 -13.54 -22.33
CA TRP A 135 8.05 -12.48 -21.47
C TRP A 135 7.72 -12.99 -20.07
N SER A 136 6.90 -14.04 -19.95
CA SER A 136 6.38 -14.49 -18.66
C SER A 136 7.47 -15.00 -17.71
N SER A 137 8.57 -15.54 -18.24
CA SER A 137 9.73 -15.97 -17.43
C SER A 137 10.51 -14.82 -16.82
N GLN A 138 10.30 -13.59 -17.28
CA GLN A 138 10.91 -12.40 -16.69
C GLN A 138 10.15 -11.87 -15.47
N ILE A 139 8.89 -12.29 -15.28
CA ILE A 139 8.11 -11.86 -14.12
C ILE A 139 8.46 -12.75 -12.92
N ALA A 140 8.74 -12.14 -11.77
CA ALA A 140 9.10 -12.87 -10.56
C ALA A 140 8.01 -13.91 -10.18
N PRO A 141 8.31 -15.22 -10.13
CA PRO A 141 7.30 -16.24 -9.86
C PRO A 141 6.56 -16.05 -8.54
N ALA A 142 7.25 -15.60 -7.49
CA ALA A 142 6.65 -15.30 -6.20
C ALA A 142 5.62 -14.16 -6.27
N SER A 143 5.80 -13.22 -7.19
CA SER A 143 4.83 -12.14 -7.43
C SER A 143 3.62 -12.64 -8.23
N VAL A 144 3.82 -13.51 -9.22
CA VAL A 144 2.73 -14.13 -10.00
C VAL A 144 1.85 -14.99 -9.11
N GLU A 145 2.46 -15.74 -8.18
CA GLU A 145 1.72 -16.56 -7.19
C GLU A 145 0.67 -15.75 -6.43
N LYS A 146 0.96 -14.48 -6.09
CA LYS A 146 0.05 -13.60 -5.34
C LYS A 146 -1.16 -13.11 -6.15
N PHE A 147 -1.16 -13.33 -7.46
CA PHE A 147 -2.29 -13.11 -8.36
C PHE A 147 -2.85 -14.41 -8.94
N THR A 148 -2.46 -15.57 -8.34
CA THR A 148 -2.92 -16.89 -8.75
C THR A 148 -3.91 -17.45 -7.73
N PHE A 149 -5.15 -17.71 -8.18
CA PHE A 149 -6.23 -18.23 -7.36
C PHE A 149 -6.87 -19.41 -8.08
N ASP A 150 -7.08 -20.51 -7.37
CA ASP A 150 -7.64 -21.76 -7.93
C ASP A 150 -6.89 -22.25 -9.20
N GLY A 151 -5.58 -22.05 -9.22
CA GLY A 151 -4.73 -22.44 -10.35
C GLY A 151 -4.84 -21.54 -11.58
N GLN A 152 -5.56 -20.41 -11.49
CA GLN A 152 -5.69 -19.42 -12.55
C GLN A 152 -4.97 -18.13 -12.19
N ILE A 153 -4.26 -17.56 -13.15
CA ILE A 153 -3.57 -16.26 -13.01
C ILE A 153 -4.54 -15.15 -13.43
N TYR A 154 -4.76 -14.18 -12.57
CA TYR A 154 -5.69 -13.07 -12.80
C TYR A 154 -5.05 -11.69 -12.88
N GLY A 155 -3.75 -11.59 -12.65
CA GLY A 155 -3.05 -10.31 -12.69
C GLY A 155 -1.64 -10.40 -13.23
N VAL A 156 -1.14 -9.26 -13.66
CA VAL A 156 0.26 -9.06 -14.08
C VAL A 156 0.95 -8.23 -13.01
N PRO A 157 1.80 -8.83 -12.16
CA PRO A 157 2.58 -8.09 -11.17
C PRO A 157 3.50 -7.10 -11.88
N TRP A 158 3.54 -5.87 -11.39
CA TRP A 158 4.36 -4.82 -11.98
C TRP A 158 5.39 -4.27 -11.00
N SER A 159 5.02 -4.14 -9.73
CA SER A 159 5.92 -3.77 -8.63
C SER A 159 5.84 -4.80 -7.51
N GLN A 160 6.88 -4.82 -6.69
CA GLN A 160 6.92 -5.56 -5.44
C GLN A 160 7.47 -4.65 -4.35
N ASP A 161 7.11 -4.92 -3.11
CA ASP A 161 7.53 -4.13 -1.97
C ASP A 161 7.72 -5.02 -0.76
N GLY A 162 8.40 -4.49 0.24
CA GLY A 162 8.59 -5.10 1.53
C GLY A 162 8.80 -4.03 2.59
N LYS A 163 8.52 -4.34 3.84
CA LYS A 163 8.71 -3.42 4.96
C LYS A 163 9.68 -4.00 5.96
N VAL A 164 10.70 -3.23 6.30
CA VAL A 164 11.79 -3.62 7.18
C VAL A 164 12.13 -2.47 8.12
N PHE A 165 12.90 -2.75 9.17
CA PHE A 165 13.52 -1.69 9.94
C PHE A 165 14.72 -1.13 9.19
N TYR A 166 14.75 0.19 9.05
CA TYR A 166 15.90 0.98 8.66
C TYR A 166 16.60 1.43 9.95
N TYR A 167 17.93 1.38 9.96
CA TYR A 167 18.70 1.83 11.12
C TYR A 167 19.89 2.67 10.70
N ASN A 168 20.26 3.64 11.53
CA ASN A 168 21.44 4.46 11.33
C ASN A 168 22.70 3.66 11.70
N LYS A 169 23.54 3.32 10.69
CA LYS A 169 24.76 2.49 10.87
C LYS A 169 25.75 3.13 11.84
N LYS A 170 25.98 4.45 11.70
CA LYS A 170 26.91 5.18 12.54
C LYS A 170 26.51 5.13 14.03
N VAL A 171 25.22 5.32 14.31
CA VAL A 171 24.71 5.23 15.70
C VAL A 171 24.90 3.83 16.27
N PHE A 172 24.64 2.78 15.49
CA PHE A 172 24.83 1.40 15.90
C PHE A 172 26.32 1.11 16.20
N GLU A 173 27.22 1.55 15.33
CA GLU A 173 28.68 1.39 15.50
C GLU A 173 29.20 2.13 16.75
N GLU A 174 28.85 3.41 16.91
CA GLU A 174 29.30 4.24 18.04
C GLU A 174 28.84 3.67 19.40
N ASN A 175 27.69 2.97 19.44
CA ASN A 175 27.13 2.40 20.64
C ASN A 175 27.41 0.88 20.78
N ASN A 176 28.23 0.29 19.90
CA ASN A 176 28.53 -1.14 19.88
C ASN A 176 27.26 -2.00 19.86
N ILE A 177 26.29 -1.65 19.02
CA ILE A 177 25.02 -2.33 18.83
C ILE A 177 25.12 -3.23 17.59
N SER A 178 24.78 -4.50 17.76
CA SER A 178 24.58 -5.43 16.66
C SER A 178 23.14 -5.41 16.18
N VAL A 179 22.92 -5.69 14.90
CA VAL A 179 21.56 -5.83 14.33
C VAL A 179 20.82 -6.97 15.05
N PRO A 180 19.63 -6.70 15.61
CA PRO A 180 18.85 -7.69 16.34
C PRO A 180 18.18 -8.69 15.40
N THR A 181 18.04 -9.94 15.84
CA THR A 181 17.35 -11.02 15.12
C THR A 181 16.12 -11.53 15.88
N THR A 182 16.06 -11.29 17.18
CA THR A 182 14.94 -11.66 18.04
C THR A 182 14.34 -10.45 18.73
N TRP A 183 13.12 -10.60 19.25
CA TRP A 183 12.41 -9.51 19.93
C TRP A 183 13.15 -9.05 21.19
N ASP A 184 13.66 -9.95 22.00
CA ASP A 184 14.39 -9.61 23.22
C ASP A 184 15.70 -8.87 22.90
N GLU A 185 16.41 -9.26 21.83
CA GLU A 185 17.55 -8.50 21.32
C GLU A 185 17.13 -7.10 20.87
N PHE A 186 15.99 -6.98 20.17
CA PHE A 186 15.49 -5.69 19.69
C PHE A 186 15.15 -4.74 20.86
N ILE A 187 14.45 -5.22 21.86
CA ILE A 187 14.17 -4.43 23.08
C ILE A 187 15.47 -4.03 23.77
N THR A 188 16.46 -4.93 23.83
CA THR A 188 17.79 -4.60 24.37
C THR A 188 18.49 -3.50 23.55
N VAL A 189 18.33 -3.49 22.23
CA VAL A 189 18.84 -2.41 21.36
C VAL A 189 18.16 -1.08 21.70
N LEU A 190 16.82 -1.07 21.83
CA LEU A 190 16.08 0.14 22.19
C LEU A 190 16.46 0.69 23.57
N ASP A 191 16.68 -0.19 24.55
CA ASP A 191 17.17 0.18 25.88
C ASP A 191 18.57 0.83 25.83
N LYS A 192 19.50 0.25 25.04
CA LYS A 192 20.85 0.81 24.86
C LYS A 192 20.80 2.18 24.19
N LEU A 193 19.99 2.35 23.17
CA LEU A 193 19.81 3.64 22.49
C LEU A 193 19.22 4.69 23.44
N LYS A 194 18.24 4.31 24.27
CA LYS A 194 17.68 5.18 25.29
C LYS A 194 18.73 5.60 26.33
N ALA A 195 19.56 4.65 26.76
CA ALA A 195 20.69 4.92 27.67
C ALA A 195 21.78 5.81 27.03
N ALA A 196 21.95 5.75 25.71
CA ALA A 196 22.84 6.61 24.94
C ALA A 196 22.30 8.03 24.71
N GLY A 197 21.07 8.32 25.14
CA GLY A 197 20.47 9.65 25.08
C GLY A 197 19.45 9.86 23.98
N TYR A 198 19.08 8.83 23.23
CA TYR A 198 17.98 8.91 22.25
C TYR A 198 16.65 8.80 23.00
N GLU A 199 15.94 9.91 23.17
CA GLU A 199 14.62 9.93 23.84
C GLU A 199 13.60 9.07 23.06
N THR A 200 13.71 9.09 21.74
CA THR A 200 12.89 8.31 20.79
C THR A 200 13.79 7.39 19.98
N PRO A 201 14.21 6.22 20.52
CA PRO A 201 15.12 5.30 19.82
C PRO A 201 14.53 4.70 18.55
N ILE A 202 13.21 4.70 18.43
CA ILE A 202 12.45 4.31 17.24
C ILE A 202 11.33 5.33 17.02
N ILE A 203 11.09 5.72 15.77
CA ILE A 203 10.03 6.64 15.40
C ILE A 203 9.02 5.96 14.47
N ALA A 204 7.76 6.35 14.59
CA ALA A 204 6.69 5.97 13.68
C ALA A 204 5.74 7.15 13.45
N GLY A 205 5.04 7.18 12.34
CA GLY A 205 4.02 8.18 12.04
C GLY A 205 2.62 7.64 12.28
N LEU A 206 2.25 7.42 13.53
CA LEU A 206 1.02 6.72 13.91
C LEU A 206 -0.26 7.54 13.70
N SER A 207 -0.17 8.84 13.34
CA SER A 207 -1.36 9.56 12.88
C SER A 207 -1.87 9.04 11.52
N ASP A 208 -1.00 8.37 10.76
CA ASP A 208 -1.40 7.61 9.58
C ASP A 208 -1.78 6.18 10.01
N GLY A 209 -3.07 5.85 9.96
CA GLY A 209 -3.60 4.61 10.52
C GLY A 209 -2.99 3.33 9.96
N PHE A 210 -2.55 3.33 8.70
CA PHE A 210 -1.91 2.17 8.07
C PHE A 210 -0.61 1.76 8.80
N GLU A 211 0.11 2.70 9.43
CA GLU A 211 1.35 2.39 10.12
C GLU A 211 1.16 1.36 11.23
N SER A 212 0.20 1.60 12.14
CA SER A 212 -0.10 0.64 13.20
C SER A 212 -0.51 -0.72 12.67
N LEU A 213 -1.29 -0.75 11.57
CA LEU A 213 -1.72 -1.98 10.92
C LEU A 213 -0.55 -2.76 10.31
N HIS A 214 0.44 -2.08 9.72
CA HIS A 214 1.63 -2.73 9.19
C HIS A 214 2.48 -3.36 10.29
N TYR A 215 2.65 -2.68 11.43
CA TYR A 215 3.30 -3.26 12.60
C TYR A 215 2.53 -4.49 13.10
N LEU A 216 1.25 -4.35 13.38
CA LEU A 216 0.43 -5.43 13.95
C LEU A 216 0.28 -6.62 13.01
N GLY A 217 0.12 -6.38 11.70
CA GLY A 217 0.09 -7.45 10.72
C GLY A 217 1.37 -8.28 10.71
N THR A 218 2.53 -7.63 10.76
CA THR A 218 3.83 -8.32 10.85
C THR A 218 4.00 -9.02 12.20
N MET A 219 3.58 -8.40 13.29
CA MET A 219 3.62 -9.01 14.62
C MET A 219 2.71 -10.24 14.71
N ASN A 220 1.50 -10.19 14.13
CA ASN A 220 0.62 -11.34 14.01
C ASN A 220 1.28 -12.47 13.22
N GLN A 221 1.93 -12.17 12.08
CA GLN A 221 2.68 -13.15 11.29
C GLN A 221 3.83 -13.81 12.08
N ARG A 222 4.44 -13.11 13.03
CA ARG A 222 5.49 -13.67 13.88
C ARG A 222 4.93 -14.53 15.01
N MET A 223 3.78 -14.15 15.56
CA MET A 223 3.22 -14.77 16.77
C MET A 223 2.32 -15.95 16.47
N ILE A 224 1.44 -15.83 15.50
CA ILE A 224 0.32 -16.75 15.27
C ILE A 224 0.76 -17.85 14.29
N ASP A 225 0.25 -19.06 14.53
CA ASP A 225 0.39 -20.17 13.59
C ASP A 225 -0.19 -19.79 12.21
N PRO A 226 0.53 -20.07 11.10
CA PRO A 226 0.09 -19.63 9.76
C PRO A 226 -1.30 -20.15 9.34
N GLU A 227 -1.72 -21.35 9.76
CA GLU A 227 -3.04 -21.89 9.42
C GLU A 227 -4.12 -21.15 10.22
N THR A 228 -3.86 -20.87 11.50
CA THR A 228 -4.75 -20.07 12.36
C THR A 228 -4.87 -18.65 11.81
N LEU A 229 -3.75 -18.04 11.43
CA LEU A 229 -3.74 -16.68 10.86
C LEU A 229 -4.56 -16.60 9.57
N ALA A 230 -4.39 -17.57 8.67
CA ALA A 230 -5.15 -17.65 7.42
C ALA A 230 -6.65 -17.81 7.67
N LYS A 231 -7.05 -18.63 8.67
CA LYS A 231 -8.44 -18.78 9.09
C LYS A 231 -9.01 -17.46 9.63
N ASP A 232 -8.24 -16.76 10.48
CA ASP A 232 -8.73 -15.56 11.15
C ASP A 232 -8.80 -14.34 10.23
N TYR A 233 -8.00 -14.31 9.16
CA TYR A 233 -8.06 -13.25 8.16
C TYR A 233 -9.16 -13.46 7.09
N ASP A 234 -9.74 -14.66 7.01
CA ASP A 234 -10.92 -14.93 6.18
C ASP A 234 -12.18 -14.41 6.89
N PRO A 235 -12.93 -13.47 6.29
CA PRO A 235 -14.14 -12.91 6.90
C PRO A 235 -15.22 -13.93 7.19
N ALA A 236 -15.22 -15.09 6.53
CA ALA A 236 -16.19 -16.15 6.76
C ALA A 236 -15.86 -17.04 7.99
N THR A 237 -14.63 -16.98 8.49
CA THR A 237 -14.17 -17.92 9.53
C THR A 237 -13.37 -17.27 10.66
N GLY A 238 -13.07 -15.97 10.54
CA GLY A 238 -12.21 -15.24 11.47
C GLY A 238 -12.84 -15.05 12.84
N GLU A 239 -12.16 -15.45 13.90
CA GLU A 239 -12.59 -15.30 15.29
C GLU A 239 -11.57 -14.54 16.16
N PHE A 240 -10.30 -14.56 15.79
CA PHE A 240 -9.17 -13.94 16.50
C PHE A 240 -9.07 -14.38 17.97
N THR A 241 -9.36 -15.66 18.26
CA THR A 241 -9.43 -16.20 19.62
C THR A 241 -8.11 -16.81 20.13
N ASP A 242 -7.07 -16.93 19.28
CA ASP A 242 -5.74 -17.38 19.74
C ASP A 242 -5.17 -16.35 20.74
N PRO A 243 -4.75 -16.79 21.95
CA PRO A 243 -4.21 -15.88 22.96
C PRO A 243 -2.96 -15.11 22.50
N GLY A 244 -2.28 -15.58 21.45
CA GLY A 244 -1.15 -14.91 20.84
C GLY A 244 -1.47 -13.50 20.33
N TYR A 245 -2.73 -13.24 19.92
CA TYR A 245 -3.12 -11.87 19.50
C TYR A 245 -3.08 -10.87 20.66
N THR A 246 -3.45 -11.31 21.88
CA THR A 246 -3.30 -10.46 23.08
C THR A 246 -1.82 -10.21 23.39
N GLU A 247 -0.97 -11.23 23.23
CA GLU A 247 0.48 -11.07 23.42
C GLU A 247 1.10 -10.13 22.35
N VAL A 248 0.61 -10.14 21.10
CA VAL A 248 0.97 -9.14 20.08
C VAL A 248 0.63 -7.73 20.56
N LEU A 249 -0.56 -7.49 21.07
CA LEU A 249 -0.93 -6.16 21.59
C LEU A 249 -0.09 -5.74 22.81
N LYS A 250 0.34 -6.67 23.66
CA LYS A 250 1.30 -6.38 24.75
C LYS A 250 2.68 -5.99 24.22
N LYS A 251 3.18 -6.71 23.22
CA LYS A 251 4.44 -6.36 22.56
C LYS A 251 4.31 -5.01 21.81
N TRP A 252 3.16 -4.72 21.23
CA TRP A 252 2.87 -3.41 20.65
C TRP A 252 2.91 -2.29 21.71
N GLN A 253 2.25 -2.49 22.84
CA GLN A 253 2.30 -1.55 23.97
C GLN A 253 3.74 -1.32 24.47
N GLN A 254 4.54 -2.39 24.57
CA GLN A 254 5.96 -2.30 24.90
C GLN A 254 6.71 -1.46 23.87
N LEU A 255 6.53 -1.71 22.56
CA LEU A 255 7.23 -1.02 21.49
C LEU A 255 6.88 0.46 21.45
N THR A 256 5.59 0.81 21.60
CA THR A 256 5.15 2.22 21.58
C THR A 256 5.71 3.05 22.73
N SER A 257 6.09 2.42 23.84
CA SER A 257 6.80 3.11 24.95
C SER A 257 8.19 3.63 24.56
N TYR A 258 8.78 3.11 23.48
CA TYR A 258 10.04 3.60 22.91
C TYR A 258 9.85 4.60 21.77
N MET A 259 8.63 4.68 21.20
CA MET A 259 8.30 5.62 20.12
C MET A 259 7.99 7.04 20.63
N GLY A 260 7.61 7.17 21.90
CA GLY A 260 7.24 8.43 22.54
C GLY A 260 5.92 9.03 22.01
N GLU A 261 5.43 10.06 22.70
CA GLU A 261 4.18 10.76 22.36
C GLU A 261 4.22 11.41 20.96
N THR A 262 5.41 11.78 20.50
CA THR A 262 5.61 12.37 19.16
C THR A 262 5.07 11.48 18.06
N SER A 263 5.30 10.17 18.14
CA SER A 263 4.87 9.22 17.11
C SER A 263 3.35 9.17 16.91
N THR A 264 2.56 9.39 17.97
CA THR A 264 1.09 9.41 17.87
C THR A 264 0.54 10.68 17.23
N ALA A 265 1.35 11.76 17.20
CA ALA A 265 0.94 13.09 16.74
C ALA A 265 1.37 13.42 15.30
N ILE A 266 2.33 12.70 14.74
CA ILE A 266 2.90 12.98 13.42
C ILE A 266 2.52 11.92 12.39
N ASN A 267 2.56 12.32 11.11
CA ASN A 267 2.38 11.41 9.99
C ASN A 267 3.70 10.72 9.61
N HIS A 268 3.61 9.69 8.78
CA HIS A 268 4.75 8.86 8.36
C HIS A 268 5.83 9.66 7.63
N GLU A 269 5.44 10.59 6.76
CA GLU A 269 6.39 11.45 6.05
C GLU A 269 7.20 12.34 7.01
N THR A 270 6.57 12.89 8.02
CA THR A 270 7.24 13.68 9.06
C THR A 270 8.19 12.81 9.89
N ALA A 271 7.76 11.60 10.27
CA ALA A 271 8.62 10.64 10.98
C ALA A 271 9.89 10.33 10.17
N ARG A 272 9.74 10.04 8.87
CA ARG A 272 10.87 9.77 7.97
C ARG A 272 11.78 10.98 7.77
N ASN A 273 11.22 12.12 7.36
CA ASN A 273 12.03 13.26 6.88
C ASN A 273 12.58 14.11 8.01
N THR A 274 11.87 14.19 9.16
CA THR A 274 12.25 15.07 10.27
C THR A 274 13.00 14.34 11.36
N TYR A 275 12.68 13.08 11.65
CA TYR A 275 13.26 12.37 12.79
C TYR A 275 14.29 11.32 12.35
N PHE A 276 13.96 10.43 11.41
CA PHE A 276 14.90 9.42 10.96
C PHE A 276 16.01 10.02 10.09
N ALA A 277 15.67 10.79 9.06
CA ALA A 277 16.67 11.35 8.13
C ALA A 277 17.64 12.34 8.79
N THR A 278 17.28 12.96 9.89
CA THR A 278 18.16 13.85 10.66
C THR A 278 19.00 13.11 11.71
N GLY A 279 18.70 11.82 11.95
CA GLY A 279 19.36 11.01 12.98
C GLY A 279 18.83 11.23 14.39
N GLU A 280 17.76 12.00 14.57
CA GLU A 280 17.12 12.20 15.87
C GLU A 280 16.52 10.90 16.42
N ALA A 281 15.94 10.08 15.52
CA ALA A 281 15.52 8.72 15.83
C ALA A 281 16.32 7.73 14.98
N PRO A 282 17.14 6.85 15.60
CA PRO A 282 18.03 5.97 14.85
C PRO A 282 17.37 4.78 14.17
N ILE A 283 16.10 4.48 14.44
CA ILE A 283 15.37 3.35 13.84
C ILE A 283 14.00 3.80 13.36
N MET A 284 13.59 3.29 12.18
CA MET A 284 12.23 3.46 11.64
C MET A 284 11.82 2.22 10.82
N TYR A 285 10.54 1.83 10.88
CA TYR A 285 9.97 0.74 10.09
C TYR A 285 9.35 1.29 8.81
N MET A 286 9.99 1.06 7.65
CA MET A 286 9.62 1.68 6.36
C MET A 286 9.56 0.66 5.23
N GLN A 287 8.81 1.02 4.19
CA GLN A 287 8.72 0.28 2.94
C GLN A 287 9.95 0.54 2.05
N PHE A 288 10.31 -0.43 1.22
CA PHE A 288 11.40 -0.24 0.25
C PHE A 288 11.08 0.79 -0.83
N ALA A 289 9.80 0.96 -1.16
CA ALA A 289 9.36 2.02 -2.08
C ALA A 289 9.70 3.43 -1.59
N GLU A 290 10.08 3.59 -0.31
CA GLU A 290 10.44 4.88 0.29
C GLU A 290 11.92 5.24 0.13
N ILE A 291 12.77 4.30 -0.30
CA ILE A 291 14.22 4.51 -0.45
C ILE A 291 14.53 5.82 -1.21
N PRO A 292 13.95 6.10 -2.40
CA PRO A 292 14.32 7.32 -3.12
C PRO A 292 13.82 8.62 -2.47
N MET A 293 12.76 8.53 -1.69
CA MET A 293 12.25 9.68 -0.93
C MET A 293 13.14 9.96 0.28
N LEU A 294 13.59 8.89 0.94
CA LEU A 294 14.54 8.97 2.04
C LEU A 294 15.88 9.56 1.56
N GLU A 295 16.46 9.01 0.50
CA GLU A 295 17.74 9.46 -0.08
C GLU A 295 17.79 10.95 -0.41
N LYS A 296 16.66 11.54 -0.82
CA LYS A 296 16.55 12.99 -1.08
C LYS A 296 16.59 13.84 0.20
N SER A 297 16.35 13.24 1.36
CA SER A 297 16.24 13.91 2.64
C SER A 297 17.45 13.67 3.54
N LEU A 298 18.32 12.71 3.18
CA LEU A 298 19.49 12.36 3.98
C LEU A 298 20.62 13.36 3.83
N PRO A 299 21.37 13.68 4.90
CA PRO A 299 22.70 14.30 4.81
C PRO A 299 23.70 13.40 4.04
N ASP A 300 24.70 14.01 3.41
CA ASP A 300 25.70 13.30 2.58
C ASP A 300 26.47 12.20 3.33
N ASP A 301 26.59 12.29 4.66
CA ASP A 301 27.32 11.37 5.53
C ASP A 301 26.41 10.38 6.30
N PHE A 302 25.12 10.35 5.98
CA PHE A 302 24.17 9.46 6.65
C PHE A 302 24.19 8.08 5.99
N GLU A 303 24.62 7.08 6.74
CA GLU A 303 24.59 5.69 6.32
C GLU A 303 23.52 4.90 7.08
N TYR A 304 22.67 4.18 6.33
CA TYR A 304 21.66 3.31 6.92
C TYR A 304 21.80 1.86 6.44
N GLY A 305 21.17 0.95 7.15
CA GLY A 305 21.06 -0.44 6.77
C GLY A 305 19.66 -0.97 7.08
N PHE A 306 19.43 -2.23 6.77
CA PHE A 306 18.15 -2.90 6.92
C PHE A 306 18.24 -4.09 7.87
N PHE A 307 17.14 -4.37 8.58
CA PHE A 307 16.91 -5.68 9.18
C PHE A 307 15.42 -6.03 9.16
N ASN A 308 15.12 -7.31 8.98
CA ASN A 308 13.74 -7.78 8.98
C ASN A 308 13.12 -7.64 10.38
N PHE A 309 11.81 -7.66 10.45
CA PHE A 309 11.11 -7.67 11.73
C PHE A 309 11.60 -8.87 12.58
N PRO A 310 12.06 -8.65 13.82
CA PRO A 310 12.65 -9.70 14.64
C PRO A 310 11.71 -10.87 14.91
N ALA A 311 12.27 -12.06 15.07
CA ALA A 311 11.52 -13.23 15.50
C ALA A 311 11.01 -13.06 16.94
N PHE A 312 9.82 -13.56 17.21
CA PHE A 312 9.36 -13.71 18.59
C PHE A 312 9.84 -15.05 19.14
N GLU A 313 10.40 -15.07 20.34
CA GLU A 313 10.94 -16.28 20.98
C GLU A 313 9.85 -17.35 21.19
N ASP A 314 8.63 -16.91 21.45
CA ASP A 314 7.42 -17.70 21.66
C ASP A 314 6.51 -17.75 20.40
N GLY A 315 6.97 -17.17 19.29
CA GLY A 315 6.23 -17.09 18.04
C GLY A 315 6.17 -18.41 17.29
N LYS A 316 5.09 -18.61 16.54
CA LYS A 316 4.83 -19.80 15.72
C LYS A 316 5.00 -19.54 14.21
N GLY A 317 5.16 -18.26 13.83
CA GLY A 317 5.34 -17.84 12.44
C GLY A 317 6.78 -17.96 11.95
N ASP A 318 6.96 -17.90 10.64
CA ASP A 318 8.29 -17.93 10.03
C ASP A 318 8.96 -16.55 10.10
N PRO A 319 10.10 -16.41 10.81
CA PRO A 319 10.81 -15.13 10.91
C PRO A 319 11.43 -14.65 9.59
N LYS A 320 11.49 -15.51 8.56
CA LYS A 320 11.98 -15.16 7.23
C LYS A 320 10.89 -14.64 6.30
N GLU A 321 9.63 -14.68 6.71
CA GLU A 321 8.58 -13.98 5.97
C GLU A 321 8.84 -12.49 5.96
N LEU A 322 8.48 -11.83 4.86
CA LEU A 322 8.54 -10.39 4.71
C LEU A 322 7.12 -9.85 4.51
N THR A 323 6.72 -8.91 5.35
CA THR A 323 5.49 -8.17 5.09
C THR A 323 5.70 -7.29 3.88
N GLY A 324 4.90 -7.53 2.86
CA GLY A 324 5.00 -6.89 1.57
C GLY A 324 4.18 -7.64 0.54
N ALA A 325 3.87 -6.98 -0.54
CA ALA A 325 3.07 -7.61 -1.57
C ALA A 325 3.37 -6.98 -2.93
N PRO A 326 3.28 -7.75 -4.01
CA PRO A 326 3.26 -7.18 -5.34
C PRO A 326 1.96 -6.42 -5.57
N GLU A 327 2.07 -5.37 -6.34
CA GLU A 327 0.96 -4.70 -6.99
C GLU A 327 1.00 -4.99 -8.48
N GLY A 328 -0.15 -4.95 -9.13
CA GLY A 328 -0.22 -5.31 -10.53
C GLY A 328 -1.44 -4.76 -11.22
N PHE A 329 -1.69 -5.30 -12.40
CA PHE A 329 -2.83 -4.93 -13.23
C PHE A 329 -3.67 -6.16 -13.54
N MET A 330 -4.98 -5.95 -13.60
CA MET A 330 -5.96 -6.94 -14.02
C MET A 330 -6.62 -6.49 -15.32
N ILE A 331 -7.11 -7.45 -16.10
CA ILE A 331 -7.90 -7.21 -17.31
C ILE A 331 -9.34 -7.64 -17.03
N SER A 332 -10.30 -6.79 -17.41
CA SER A 332 -11.71 -7.16 -17.37
C SER A 332 -12.03 -8.19 -18.45
N ASN A 333 -12.84 -9.20 -18.12
CA ASN A 333 -13.38 -10.11 -19.12
C ASN A 333 -14.44 -9.44 -20.04
N LYS A 334 -14.83 -8.19 -19.73
CA LYS A 334 -15.69 -7.32 -20.56
C LYS A 334 -14.91 -6.38 -21.45
N ALA A 335 -13.56 -6.44 -21.41
CA ALA A 335 -12.72 -5.63 -22.29
C ALA A 335 -13.08 -5.89 -23.75
N LYS A 336 -13.31 -4.80 -24.51
CA LYS A 336 -13.71 -4.92 -25.92
C LYS A 336 -12.58 -5.43 -26.81
N ASN A 337 -11.34 -5.18 -26.39
CA ASN A 337 -10.13 -5.53 -27.14
C ASN A 337 -9.13 -6.27 -26.22
N PRO A 338 -9.47 -7.47 -25.72
CA PRO A 338 -8.67 -8.17 -24.71
C PRO A 338 -7.26 -8.52 -25.20
N GLU A 339 -7.07 -8.85 -26.46
CA GLU A 339 -5.74 -9.12 -27.03
C GLU A 339 -4.85 -7.88 -27.01
N GLU A 340 -5.40 -6.70 -27.29
CA GLU A 340 -4.65 -5.45 -27.26
C GLU A 340 -4.33 -5.01 -25.81
N CYS A 341 -5.26 -5.25 -24.88
CA CYS A 341 -4.99 -5.08 -23.45
C CYS A 341 -3.81 -5.94 -22.98
N GLN A 342 -3.76 -7.21 -23.42
CA GLN A 342 -2.64 -8.10 -23.10
C GLN A 342 -1.32 -7.63 -23.72
N LYS A 343 -1.32 -7.16 -24.97
CA LYS A 343 -0.12 -6.59 -25.62
C LYS A 343 0.38 -5.36 -24.90
N PHE A 344 -0.51 -4.44 -24.54
CA PHE A 344 -0.16 -3.26 -23.77
C PHE A 344 0.43 -3.63 -22.41
N LEU A 345 -0.18 -4.56 -21.66
CA LEU A 345 0.37 -5.00 -20.37
C LEU A 345 1.72 -5.69 -20.52
N LYS A 346 1.93 -6.52 -21.55
CA LYS A 346 3.25 -7.12 -21.81
C LYS A 346 4.32 -6.07 -22.10
N TRP A 347 3.96 -5.02 -22.84
CA TRP A 347 4.87 -3.93 -23.14
C TRP A 347 5.15 -3.09 -21.89
N LEU A 348 4.11 -2.74 -21.11
CA LEU A 348 4.22 -1.96 -19.88
C LEU A 348 5.03 -2.72 -18.82
N VAL A 349 4.74 -4.01 -18.63
CA VAL A 349 5.44 -4.88 -17.67
C VAL A 349 6.56 -5.63 -18.39
N SER A 350 7.51 -4.88 -18.89
CA SER A 350 8.73 -5.32 -19.56
C SER A 350 9.96 -4.76 -18.86
N LYS A 351 11.16 -5.12 -19.31
CA LYS A 351 12.40 -4.52 -18.78
C LYS A 351 12.40 -3.00 -18.91
N LYS A 352 11.85 -2.45 -19.99
CA LYS A 352 11.75 -1.00 -20.20
C LYS A 352 10.82 -0.35 -19.18
N GLY A 353 9.59 -0.84 -19.04
CA GLY A 353 8.65 -0.30 -18.07
C GLY A 353 9.10 -0.54 -16.63
N GLY A 354 9.71 -1.70 -16.34
CA GLY A 354 10.28 -2.00 -15.03
C GLY A 354 11.47 -1.08 -14.69
N ALA A 355 12.33 -0.78 -15.65
CA ALA A 355 13.40 0.21 -15.47
C ALA A 355 12.85 1.60 -15.21
N ALA A 356 11.85 2.06 -15.99
CA ALA A 356 11.20 3.35 -15.78
C ALA A 356 10.57 3.44 -14.38
N LEU A 357 9.88 2.38 -13.93
CA LEU A 357 9.32 2.31 -12.57
C LEU A 357 10.38 2.56 -11.50
N THR A 358 11.51 1.88 -11.59
CA THR A 358 12.56 2.00 -10.56
C THR A 358 13.31 3.31 -10.66
N THR A 359 13.70 3.74 -11.87
CA THR A 359 14.53 4.95 -12.04
C THR A 359 13.77 6.25 -11.84
N GLN A 360 12.50 6.30 -12.23
CA GLN A 360 11.69 7.51 -12.11
C GLN A 360 10.89 7.56 -10.81
N CYS A 361 10.39 6.41 -10.35
CA CYS A 361 9.48 6.34 -9.20
C CYS A 361 10.11 5.73 -7.95
N GLY A 362 11.18 4.96 -8.12
CA GLY A 362 11.90 4.31 -7.03
C GLY A 362 11.33 2.98 -6.55
N ASP A 363 10.22 2.56 -7.10
CA ASP A 363 9.60 1.27 -6.74
C ASP A 363 10.46 0.10 -7.26
N ILE A 364 10.37 -1.03 -6.58
CA ILE A 364 11.06 -2.25 -7.02
C ILE A 364 10.21 -2.95 -8.07
N SER A 365 10.77 -3.14 -9.25
CA SER A 365 10.09 -3.84 -10.35
C SER A 365 9.94 -5.34 -10.08
N SER A 366 8.80 -5.92 -10.49
CA SER A 366 8.60 -7.37 -10.54
C SER A 366 9.27 -8.04 -11.74
N VAL A 367 9.90 -7.25 -12.64
CA VAL A 367 10.53 -7.74 -13.87
C VAL A 367 12.02 -8.00 -13.64
N ALA A 368 12.43 -9.26 -13.74
CA ALA A 368 13.81 -9.66 -13.55
C ALA A 368 14.74 -9.01 -14.61
N GLY A 369 15.84 -8.44 -14.15
CA GLY A 369 16.83 -7.77 -15.00
C GLY A 369 16.34 -6.47 -15.64
N ALA A 370 15.29 -5.85 -15.10
CA ALA A 370 14.88 -4.48 -15.44
C ALA A 370 15.84 -3.45 -14.83
N VAL A 371 16.42 -3.77 -13.67
CA VAL A 371 17.36 -2.91 -12.95
C VAL A 371 18.63 -3.64 -12.58
N ASP A 372 19.71 -2.87 -12.52
CA ASP A 372 21.06 -3.29 -12.13
C ASP A 372 21.84 -2.11 -11.53
N GLU A 373 23.12 -2.29 -11.28
CA GLU A 373 24.01 -1.28 -10.70
C GLU A 373 24.12 0.02 -11.52
N THR A 374 23.67 0.02 -12.77
CA THR A 374 23.74 1.20 -13.66
C THR A 374 22.53 2.09 -13.56
N ASN A 375 21.39 1.59 -13.02
CA ASN A 375 20.12 2.30 -13.03
C ASN A 375 19.31 2.21 -11.72
N ALA A 376 19.88 1.61 -10.67
CA ALA A 376 19.25 1.56 -9.34
C ALA A 376 20.19 2.05 -8.24
N LEU A 377 19.65 2.54 -7.14
CA LEU A 377 20.40 2.87 -5.94
C LEU A 377 20.93 1.59 -5.27
N PRO A 378 22.12 1.60 -4.64
CA PRO A 378 22.63 0.43 -3.91
C PRO A 378 21.63 -0.14 -2.91
N ALA A 379 20.92 0.71 -2.18
CA ALA A 379 19.89 0.30 -1.23
C ALA A 379 18.69 -0.41 -1.90
N GLN A 380 18.34 -0.04 -3.13
CA GLN A 380 17.29 -0.73 -3.89
C GLN A 380 17.74 -2.13 -4.32
N LEU A 381 19.00 -2.29 -4.70
CA LEU A 381 19.55 -3.62 -5.02
C LEU A 381 19.60 -4.53 -3.78
N GLU A 382 19.98 -3.98 -2.63
CA GLU A 382 19.92 -4.69 -1.34
C GLU A 382 18.46 -5.09 -1.00
N ALA A 383 17.50 -4.19 -1.17
CA ALA A 383 16.07 -4.47 -0.97
C ALA A 383 15.55 -5.59 -1.89
N MET A 384 15.98 -5.61 -3.15
CA MET A 384 15.65 -6.70 -4.08
C MET A 384 16.19 -8.05 -3.60
N ASP A 385 17.40 -8.07 -3.08
CA ASP A 385 18.00 -9.29 -2.51
C ASP A 385 17.27 -9.73 -1.23
N ILE A 386 16.83 -8.81 -0.38
CA ILE A 386 16.01 -9.13 0.80
C ILE A 386 14.68 -9.75 0.37
N ILE A 387 13.97 -9.15 -0.59
CA ILE A 387 12.70 -9.68 -1.11
C ILE A 387 12.91 -11.07 -1.72
N LYS A 388 13.96 -11.25 -2.52
CA LYS A 388 14.28 -12.53 -3.16
C LYS A 388 14.59 -13.65 -2.17
N ASN A 389 15.20 -13.33 -1.03
CA ASN A 389 15.60 -14.28 0.00
C ASN A 389 14.52 -14.48 1.08
N ALA A 390 13.43 -13.73 1.04
CA ALA A 390 12.28 -13.97 1.90
C ALA A 390 11.66 -15.34 1.60
N SER A 391 11.26 -16.06 2.64
CA SER A 391 10.59 -17.36 2.48
C SER A 391 9.22 -17.20 1.83
N LYS A 392 8.55 -16.04 2.08
CA LYS A 392 7.24 -15.69 1.57
C LYS A 392 7.03 -14.17 1.68
N LEU A 393 6.30 -13.60 0.73
CA LEU A 393 5.72 -12.27 0.86
C LEU A 393 4.31 -12.40 1.42
N THR A 394 4.02 -11.65 2.49
CA THR A 394 2.71 -11.66 3.13
C THR A 394 2.05 -10.29 2.99
N PRO A 395 0.81 -10.23 2.47
CA PRO A 395 0.13 -8.97 2.22
C PRO A 395 0.03 -8.07 3.44
N TRP A 396 -0.09 -6.77 3.20
CA TRP A 396 -0.42 -5.77 4.21
C TRP A 396 -1.69 -6.16 4.95
N PHE A 397 -1.76 -5.93 6.27
CA PHE A 397 -2.89 -6.35 7.08
C PHE A 397 -4.23 -5.77 6.59
N ASP A 398 -4.24 -4.50 6.19
CA ASP A 398 -5.41 -3.81 5.62
C ASP A 398 -5.81 -4.30 4.21
N ASN A 399 -4.96 -5.13 3.58
CA ASN A 399 -5.28 -5.82 2.32
C ASN A 399 -5.53 -7.32 2.52
N ALA A 400 -5.27 -7.85 3.70
CA ALA A 400 -5.41 -9.26 4.03
C ALA A 400 -6.62 -9.57 4.92
N CYS A 401 -7.14 -8.57 5.63
CA CYS A 401 -8.23 -8.72 6.59
C CYS A 401 -9.45 -7.87 6.19
N ASP A 402 -10.63 -8.24 6.68
CA ASP A 402 -11.86 -7.50 6.42
C ASP A 402 -11.81 -6.07 7.01
N PRO A 403 -12.33 -5.05 6.28
CA PRO A 403 -12.38 -3.67 6.75
C PRO A 403 -13.08 -3.48 8.10
N GLY A 404 -14.11 -4.27 8.40
CA GLY A 404 -14.81 -4.23 9.70
C GLY A 404 -13.91 -4.63 10.86
N VAL A 405 -12.94 -5.50 10.62
CA VAL A 405 -11.97 -5.97 11.64
C VAL A 405 -10.76 -5.07 11.71
N TYR A 406 -10.08 -4.81 10.57
CA TYR A 406 -8.84 -4.05 10.62
C TYR A 406 -9.05 -2.60 11.07
N THR A 407 -10.22 -2.00 10.82
CA THR A 407 -10.53 -0.65 11.32
C THR A 407 -10.59 -0.62 12.85
N VAL A 408 -11.19 -1.64 13.47
CA VAL A 408 -11.20 -1.76 14.93
C VAL A 408 -9.80 -2.04 15.46
N TYR A 409 -9.05 -2.92 14.79
CA TYR A 409 -7.65 -3.19 15.15
C TYR A 409 -6.78 -1.93 15.12
N GLN A 410 -6.98 -1.06 14.12
CA GLN A 410 -6.31 0.24 14.02
C GLN A 410 -6.65 1.17 15.19
N GLN A 411 -7.95 1.27 15.55
CA GLN A 411 -8.41 2.08 16.68
C GLN A 411 -7.81 1.60 18.00
N VAL A 412 -7.85 0.29 18.22
CA VAL A 412 -7.25 -0.36 19.39
C VAL A 412 -5.74 -0.10 19.45
N ALA A 413 -5.05 -0.23 18.32
CA ALA A 413 -3.61 0.03 18.27
C ALA A 413 -3.23 1.46 18.66
N GLN A 414 -4.01 2.43 18.19
CA GLN A 414 -3.83 3.83 18.52
C GLN A 414 -4.16 4.11 19.99
N ALA A 415 -5.25 3.56 20.50
CA ALA A 415 -5.66 3.72 21.90
C ALA A 415 -4.63 3.08 22.87
N ILE A 416 -4.03 1.95 22.50
CA ILE A 416 -2.93 1.34 23.28
C ILE A 416 -1.69 2.24 23.25
N ALA A 417 -1.36 2.83 22.08
CA ALA A 417 -0.20 3.70 21.95
C ALA A 417 -0.32 4.99 22.77
N THR A 418 -1.55 5.49 22.99
CA THR A 418 -1.83 6.65 23.83
C THR A 418 -2.08 6.29 25.31
N GLY A 419 -2.20 5.01 25.64
CA GLY A 419 -2.49 4.52 26.98
C GLY A 419 -3.97 4.58 27.40
N ASP A 420 -4.86 4.81 26.42
CA ASP A 420 -6.30 4.87 26.64
C ASP A 420 -6.98 3.49 26.67
N GLU A 421 -6.27 2.43 26.21
CA GLU A 421 -6.79 1.07 26.08
C GLU A 421 -5.78 0.05 26.59
N THR A 422 -6.26 -1.12 27.05
CA THR A 422 -5.42 -2.26 27.44
C THR A 422 -5.39 -3.32 26.33
N PRO A 423 -4.31 -4.11 26.20
CA PRO A 423 -4.24 -5.21 25.25
C PRO A 423 -5.42 -6.20 25.37
N GLU A 424 -5.84 -6.49 26.60
CA GLU A 424 -6.91 -7.45 26.86
C GLU A 424 -8.28 -6.95 26.42
N SER A 425 -8.64 -5.70 26.74
CA SER A 425 -9.92 -5.13 26.33
C SER A 425 -9.94 -4.80 24.84
N GLY A 426 -8.84 -4.28 24.29
CA GLY A 426 -8.73 -4.05 22.86
C GLY A 426 -8.88 -5.33 22.03
N MET A 427 -8.32 -6.46 22.50
CA MET A 427 -8.52 -7.74 21.81
C MET A 427 -9.98 -8.21 21.84
N GLN A 428 -10.72 -7.93 22.91
CA GLN A 428 -12.15 -8.23 22.96
C GLN A 428 -12.95 -7.41 21.95
N GLU A 429 -12.58 -6.15 21.69
CA GLU A 429 -13.22 -5.33 20.66
C GLU A 429 -12.97 -5.91 19.25
N VAL A 430 -11.75 -6.35 18.97
CA VAL A 430 -11.42 -7.01 17.69
C VAL A 430 -12.23 -8.30 17.51
N GLN A 431 -12.33 -9.13 18.55
CA GLN A 431 -13.13 -10.36 18.50
C GLN A 431 -14.62 -10.07 18.28
N GLN A 432 -15.17 -9.02 18.90
CA GLN A 432 -16.55 -8.60 18.67
C GLN A 432 -16.75 -8.10 17.22
N ALA A 433 -15.78 -7.38 16.67
CA ALA A 433 -15.83 -6.94 15.28
C ALA A 433 -15.84 -8.15 14.32
N ALA A 434 -14.96 -9.12 14.53
CA ALA A 434 -14.92 -10.35 13.75
C ALA A 434 -16.25 -11.13 13.86
N ALA A 435 -16.77 -11.32 15.07
CA ALA A 435 -18.04 -12.00 15.30
C ALA A 435 -19.25 -11.29 14.65
N SER A 436 -19.16 -10.02 14.34
CA SER A 436 -20.23 -9.27 13.67
C SER A 436 -20.32 -9.53 12.16
N LEU A 437 -19.35 -10.24 11.59
CA LEU A 437 -19.30 -10.59 10.17
C LEU A 437 -20.03 -11.91 9.85
N HIS A 438 -20.44 -12.69 10.88
CA HIS A 438 -21.07 -14.02 10.76
C HIS A 438 -22.58 -14.05 11.07
#